data_770e10a922e92955e1a6a8cf634e2372
#
_entry.id   770e10a922e92955e1a6a8cf634e2372
#
_cell.length_a   1.000
_cell.length_b   1.000
_cell.length_c   1.000
_cell.angle_alpha   90.00
_cell.angle_beta   90.00
_cell.angle_gamma   90.00
#
_symmetry.space_group_name_H-M   'P 1'
#
loop_
_entity.id
_entity.type
_entity.pdbx_description
1 polymer ?
#
loop_
_entity_poly.entity_id
_entity_poly.type
_entity_poly.pdbx_seq_one_letter_code
_entity_poly.pdbx_strand_id
1 'polypeptide(L)'
;KFNDEIEVLLLAEPGELDATTVYAIDQFVMRGGRVLAFVDPFSEILNASTGNGPQPPRRTSLVTLKPLLKSWGIDLNERQIIGDLTGALKVQMKKGNQIIATEYPAWFDLQKENFVQNEIITSNLSILSFRTAGHLQKRVGTKVDWQPIVWSTSKAGIIDVAQVEYAPDPTEILSNLKTTGDKFTLVARIRGALDTAFPNGPPKSLINNRIRKQHRAKTDTSAAIIIVSDADFLSDTTWIETKNLGGQELKIPFSNNGDLVLNALDQLTGSSAMMGLRGRGVSKRRFEIIDNMEREAEKKYRSKEKILISRIKANENLIKNIQKTELKKGVTFTKENQKNIDNARDEMLQLRMELRQVQFSLREDIDALKWFLSVLNIWGTPSLICLIVLVIVGVRSYRDKHFIVNKL
;
A
#
# COMPACT_ATOMS: atom_id res chain seq x y z
N LYS A 1 17.89 25.05 18.05
CA LYS A 1 16.58 25.23 18.69
C LYS A 1 15.59 25.58 17.58
N PHE A 2 14.45 24.89 17.51
CA PHE A 2 13.35 25.30 16.64
C PHE A 2 12.71 26.61 17.15
N ASN A 3 12.20 27.43 16.22
CA ASN A 3 11.47 28.65 16.58
C ASN A 3 10.24 28.28 17.43
N ASP A 4 9.95 29.12 18.42
CA ASP A 4 8.82 28.90 19.34
C ASP A 4 7.44 29.07 18.66
N GLU A 5 7.40 29.64 17.44
CA GLU A 5 6.19 29.76 16.60
C GLU A 5 5.84 28.45 15.86
N ILE A 6 6.78 27.48 15.79
CA ILE A 6 6.52 26.19 15.15
C ILE A 6 5.72 25.31 16.11
N GLU A 7 4.53 24.94 15.71
CA GLU A 7 3.65 24.06 16.48
C GLU A 7 3.78 22.60 16.12
N VAL A 8 4.00 22.30 14.84
CA VAL A 8 4.09 20.95 14.29
C VAL A 8 5.40 20.76 13.51
N LEU A 9 6.10 19.69 13.79
CA LEU A 9 7.29 19.27 13.06
C LEU A 9 6.97 18.05 12.20
N LEU A 10 7.18 18.17 10.89
CA LEU A 10 7.12 17.05 9.96
C LEU A 10 8.53 16.45 9.78
N LEU A 11 8.68 15.18 10.10
CA LEU A 11 9.90 14.40 9.87
C LEU A 11 9.64 13.38 8.75
N ALA A 12 10.17 13.64 7.57
CA ALA A 12 10.01 12.79 6.39
C ALA A 12 11.36 12.22 5.98
N GLU A 13 11.73 11.08 6.52
CA GLU A 13 12.99 10.38 6.29
C GLU A 13 14.20 11.35 6.21
N PRO A 14 14.55 12.02 7.30
CA PRO A 14 15.57 13.08 7.27
C PRO A 14 17.01 12.56 7.07
N GLY A 15 17.19 11.24 6.86
CA GLY A 15 18.51 10.61 6.80
C GLY A 15 19.21 10.56 8.15
N GLU A 16 20.53 10.40 8.13
CA GLU A 16 21.33 10.38 9.35
C GLU A 16 21.38 11.77 9.98
N LEU A 17 20.88 11.91 11.19
CA LEU A 17 20.88 13.14 11.97
C LEU A 17 22.02 13.13 13.00
N ASP A 18 22.62 14.28 13.23
CA ASP A 18 23.57 14.45 14.31
C ASP A 18 22.88 14.51 15.68
N ALA A 19 23.64 14.26 16.74
CA ALA A 19 23.11 14.25 18.10
C ALA A 19 22.50 15.60 18.54
N THR A 20 22.94 16.71 17.94
CA THR A 20 22.44 18.06 18.25
C THR A 20 21.06 18.28 17.64
N THR A 21 20.85 17.77 16.46
CA THR A 21 19.55 17.82 15.77
C THR A 21 18.54 16.89 16.46
N VAL A 22 18.95 15.66 16.79
CA VAL A 22 18.11 14.71 17.56
C VAL A 22 17.71 15.33 18.92
N TYR A 23 18.66 15.98 19.63
CA TYR A 23 18.38 16.70 20.86
C TYR A 23 17.40 17.88 20.65
N ALA A 24 17.52 18.62 19.55
CA ALA A 24 16.61 19.71 19.24
C ALA A 24 15.18 19.22 19.00
N ILE A 25 14.99 18.07 18.33
CA ILE A 25 13.70 17.41 18.14
C ILE A 25 13.15 16.94 19.48
N ASP A 26 13.94 16.27 20.32
CA ASP A 26 13.55 15.85 21.67
C ASP A 26 13.00 17.02 22.47
N GLN A 27 13.78 18.10 22.59
CA GLN A 27 13.42 19.28 23.36
C GLN A 27 12.27 20.08 22.74
N PHE A 28 12.01 19.95 21.44
CA PHE A 28 10.80 20.47 20.80
C PHE A 28 9.55 19.74 21.32
N VAL A 29 9.58 18.41 21.36
CA VAL A 29 8.48 17.59 21.93
C VAL A 29 8.33 17.87 23.44
N MET A 30 9.44 17.95 24.17
CA MET A 30 9.40 18.25 25.62
C MET A 30 8.73 19.58 25.95
N ARG A 31 8.76 20.57 25.03
CA ARG A 31 8.07 21.86 25.17
C ARG A 31 6.61 21.85 24.71
N GLY A 32 6.07 20.68 24.33
CA GLY A 32 4.69 20.55 23.83
C GLY A 32 4.56 20.66 22.32
N GLY A 33 5.66 20.69 21.57
CA GLY A 33 5.67 20.58 20.14
C GLY A 33 5.09 19.24 19.66
N ARG A 34 4.39 19.24 18.55
CA ARG A 34 3.71 18.06 17.99
C ARG A 34 4.50 17.54 16.81
N VAL A 35 4.46 16.22 16.56
CA VAL A 35 5.28 15.58 15.52
C VAL A 35 4.42 14.70 14.63
N LEU A 36 4.61 14.85 13.31
CA LEU A 36 4.22 13.87 12.30
C LEU A 36 5.50 13.27 11.73
N ALA A 37 5.75 11.98 11.97
CA ALA A 37 6.98 11.32 11.56
C ALA A 37 6.71 10.19 10.58
N PHE A 38 7.50 10.15 9.51
CA PHE A 38 7.59 9.06 8.55
C PHE A 38 8.97 8.44 8.70
N VAL A 39 9.02 7.19 9.13
CA VAL A 39 10.26 6.46 9.42
C VAL A 39 10.18 5.09 8.76
N ASP A 40 11.29 4.62 8.25
CA ASP A 40 11.33 3.44 7.40
C ASP A 40 12.50 2.53 7.77
N PRO A 41 12.29 1.22 7.91
CA PRO A 41 13.39 0.26 7.96
C PRO A 41 14.21 0.25 6.67
N PHE A 42 13.54 0.42 5.52
CA PHE A 42 14.15 0.44 4.20
C PHE A 42 13.33 1.33 3.25
N SER A 43 13.88 2.49 2.89
CA SER A 43 13.26 3.37 1.89
C SER A 43 13.78 3.06 0.49
N GLU A 44 12.88 2.69 -0.40
CA GLU A 44 13.19 2.44 -1.81
C GLU A 44 13.62 3.73 -2.53
N ILE A 45 12.99 4.87 -2.18
CA ILE A 45 13.33 6.16 -2.77
C ILE A 45 14.74 6.60 -2.39
N LEU A 46 15.09 6.46 -1.10
CA LEU A 46 16.42 6.80 -0.63
C LEU A 46 17.47 5.91 -1.30
N ASN A 47 17.13 4.68 -1.63
CA ASN A 47 17.99 3.69 -2.25
C ASN A 47 17.82 3.60 -3.78
N ALA A 48 16.90 4.38 -4.38
CA ALA A 48 16.76 4.44 -5.82
C ALA A 48 18.10 4.78 -6.48
N SER A 49 18.51 3.93 -7.40
CA SER A 49 19.82 4.03 -8.07
C SER A 49 20.00 5.36 -8.78
N THR A 50 21.07 6.07 -8.47
CA THR A 50 21.48 7.29 -9.18
C THR A 50 22.24 7.00 -10.48
N GLY A 51 22.11 5.82 -11.04
CA GLY A 51 22.68 5.46 -12.37
C GLY A 51 24.12 4.95 -12.37
N ASN A 52 24.82 4.91 -11.23
CA ASN A 52 26.25 4.56 -11.13
C ASN A 52 26.53 3.11 -10.67
N GLY A 53 25.60 2.18 -10.92
CA GLY A 53 25.74 0.78 -10.51
C GLY A 53 25.24 0.48 -9.10
N PRO A 54 25.32 -0.79 -8.64
CA PRO A 54 24.86 -1.18 -7.31
C PRO A 54 25.65 -0.47 -6.22
N GLN A 55 24.97 0.35 -5.44
CA GLN A 55 25.52 1.04 -4.28
C GLN A 55 25.06 0.31 -3.00
N PRO A 56 25.85 0.34 -1.92
CA PRO A 56 25.37 -0.17 -0.63
C PRO A 56 24.13 0.60 -0.19
N PRO A 57 23.16 -0.06 0.46
CA PRO A 57 21.94 0.58 0.93
C PRO A 57 22.28 1.76 1.84
N ARG A 58 21.60 2.87 1.64
CA ARG A 58 21.71 4.03 2.52
C ARG A 58 20.99 3.74 3.83
N ARG A 59 21.62 4.12 4.92
CA ARG A 59 20.98 4.01 6.24
C ARG A 59 19.82 4.98 6.33
N THR A 60 18.70 4.49 6.81
CA THR A 60 17.52 5.31 7.07
C THR A 60 17.70 6.13 8.36
N SER A 61 16.88 7.14 8.54
CA SER A 61 16.84 7.96 9.75
C SER A 61 16.53 7.17 11.02
N LEU A 62 15.97 5.98 10.87
CA LEU A 62 15.58 5.10 11.97
C LEU A 62 16.74 4.85 12.94
N VAL A 63 17.95 4.68 12.44
CA VAL A 63 19.15 4.44 13.26
C VAL A 63 19.40 5.60 14.24
N THR A 64 19.32 6.84 13.75
CA THR A 64 19.58 8.06 14.55
C THR A 64 18.37 8.50 15.38
N LEU A 65 17.15 8.18 14.92
CA LEU A 65 15.91 8.49 15.65
C LEU A 65 15.55 7.46 16.72
N LYS A 66 16.21 6.32 16.77
CA LYS A 66 15.95 5.23 17.73
C LYS A 66 15.85 5.68 19.19
N PRO A 67 16.71 6.60 19.71
CA PRO A 67 16.55 7.12 21.08
C PRO A 67 15.22 7.87 21.27
N LEU A 68 14.79 8.67 20.29
CA LEU A 68 13.52 9.38 20.32
C LEU A 68 12.34 8.43 20.28
N LEU A 69 12.34 7.46 19.37
CA LEU A 69 11.27 6.46 19.27
C LEU A 69 11.10 5.72 20.60
N LYS A 70 12.20 5.33 21.23
CA LYS A 70 12.17 4.69 22.55
C LYS A 70 11.56 5.60 23.63
N SER A 71 11.91 6.88 23.66
CA SER A 71 11.35 7.84 24.60
C SER A 71 9.86 8.11 24.34
N TRP A 72 9.42 8.03 23.10
CA TRP A 72 8.01 8.12 22.70
C TRP A 72 7.22 6.84 22.94
N GLY A 73 7.87 5.78 23.46
CA GLY A 73 7.23 4.51 23.76
C GLY A 73 7.00 3.63 22.55
N ILE A 74 7.83 3.76 21.53
CA ILE A 74 7.74 3.04 20.25
C ILE A 74 8.93 2.09 20.12
N ASP A 75 8.63 0.86 19.73
CA ASP A 75 9.61 -0.07 19.19
C ASP A 75 9.32 -0.30 17.70
N LEU A 76 10.34 -0.17 16.88
CA LEU A 76 10.35 -0.43 15.44
C LEU A 76 11.66 -1.17 15.11
N ASN A 77 11.53 -2.33 14.45
CA ASN A 77 12.68 -3.14 14.07
C ASN A 77 13.25 -2.67 12.73
N GLU A 78 14.52 -2.30 12.71
CA GLU A 78 15.23 -1.80 11.53
C GLU A 78 15.52 -2.86 10.45
N ARG A 79 15.31 -4.15 10.75
CA ARG A 79 15.55 -5.27 9.84
C ARG A 79 14.28 -5.96 9.36
N GLN A 80 13.13 -5.44 9.71
CA GLN A 80 11.85 -6.09 9.43
C GLN A 80 10.90 -5.13 8.74
N ILE A 81 10.39 -5.58 7.61
CA ILE A 81 9.26 -4.94 6.91
C ILE A 81 8.08 -5.90 6.90
N ILE A 82 6.92 -5.39 6.58
CA ILE A 82 5.68 -6.15 6.47
C ILE A 82 5.39 -6.47 5.01
N GLY A 83 5.03 -7.73 4.76
CA GLY A 83 4.39 -8.15 3.52
C GLY A 83 2.93 -8.50 3.79
N ASP A 84 2.02 -8.07 2.90
CA ASP A 84 0.60 -8.37 3.00
C ASP A 84 0.10 -9.05 1.72
N LEU A 85 -0.44 -10.27 1.83
CA LEU A 85 -0.90 -11.05 0.68
C LEU A 85 -2.26 -10.57 0.14
N THR A 86 -3.09 -9.95 0.99
CA THR A 86 -4.43 -9.53 0.57
C THR A 86 -4.37 -8.27 -0.29
N GLY A 87 -3.52 -7.34 0.11
CA GLY A 87 -3.34 -6.07 -0.58
C GLY A 87 -2.19 -6.04 -1.60
N ALA A 88 -1.47 -7.16 -1.79
CA ALA A 88 -0.27 -7.23 -2.61
C ALA A 88 -0.47 -6.65 -4.01
N LEU A 89 0.43 -5.77 -4.43
CA LEU A 89 0.42 -5.19 -5.77
C LEU A 89 1.06 -6.14 -6.79
N LYS A 90 0.53 -6.11 -8.02
CA LYS A 90 1.12 -6.85 -9.13
C LYS A 90 2.27 -6.05 -9.74
N VAL A 91 3.44 -6.66 -9.80
CA VAL A 91 4.63 -6.09 -10.44
C VAL A 91 5.03 -6.93 -11.64
N GLN A 92 5.64 -6.28 -12.63
CA GLN A 92 6.23 -6.97 -13.77
C GLN A 92 7.70 -7.22 -13.50
N MET A 93 8.13 -8.46 -13.65
CA MET A 93 9.54 -8.82 -13.52
C MET A 93 10.01 -9.60 -14.75
N LYS A 94 11.29 -9.43 -15.10
CA LYS A 94 11.93 -10.20 -16.17
C LYS A 94 12.49 -11.48 -15.57
N LYS A 95 12.01 -12.64 -16.07
CA LYS A 95 12.53 -13.96 -15.72
C LYS A 95 13.07 -14.63 -16.98
N GLY A 96 14.38 -14.60 -17.17
CA GLY A 96 15.01 -14.99 -18.44
C GLY A 96 14.59 -14.03 -19.56
N ASN A 97 14.00 -14.57 -20.64
CA ASN A 97 13.50 -13.79 -21.79
C ASN A 97 12.00 -13.43 -21.68
N GLN A 98 11.33 -13.75 -20.58
CA GLN A 98 9.88 -13.51 -20.43
C GLN A 98 9.64 -12.45 -19.36
N ILE A 99 8.65 -11.58 -19.62
CA ILE A 99 8.10 -10.68 -18.61
C ILE A 99 6.92 -11.40 -17.95
N ILE A 100 7.00 -11.62 -16.65
CA ILE A 100 5.94 -12.22 -15.85
C ILE A 100 5.36 -11.19 -14.89
N ALA A 101 4.04 -11.22 -14.72
CA ALA A 101 3.37 -10.47 -13.67
C ALA A 101 3.25 -11.36 -12.43
N THR A 102 3.65 -10.84 -11.27
CA THR A 102 3.58 -11.55 -9.99
C THR A 102 3.15 -10.58 -8.89
N GLU A 103 2.55 -11.10 -7.83
CA GLU A 103 2.25 -10.31 -6.64
C GLU A 103 3.54 -10.04 -5.87
N TYR A 104 3.70 -8.81 -5.40
CA TYR A 104 4.82 -8.38 -4.56
C TYR A 104 4.30 -7.96 -3.20
N PRO A 105 4.32 -8.85 -2.19
CA PRO A 105 3.72 -8.59 -0.88
C PRO A 105 4.31 -7.41 -0.12
N ALA A 106 5.55 -7.00 -0.42
CA ALA A 106 6.17 -5.83 0.19
C ALA A 106 5.55 -4.49 -0.27
N TRP A 107 4.78 -4.51 -1.38
CA TRP A 107 3.97 -3.40 -1.86
C TRP A 107 2.51 -3.77 -1.78
N PHE A 108 1.75 -3.06 -0.96
CA PHE A 108 0.36 -3.42 -0.72
C PHE A 108 -0.55 -2.22 -0.47
N ASP A 109 -1.81 -2.41 -0.85
CA ASP A 109 -2.90 -1.47 -0.60
C ASP A 109 -3.74 -1.97 0.57
N LEU A 110 -4.05 -1.10 1.51
CA LEU A 110 -4.98 -1.34 2.60
C LEU A 110 -6.28 -0.60 2.37
N GLN A 111 -7.39 -1.25 2.70
CA GLN A 111 -8.73 -0.68 2.58
C GLN A 111 -9.26 -0.21 3.94
N LYS A 112 -10.40 0.45 3.95
CA LYS A 112 -11.02 1.07 5.13
C LYS A 112 -11.22 0.12 6.33
N GLU A 113 -11.32 -1.20 6.08
CA GLU A 113 -11.43 -2.21 7.15
C GLU A 113 -10.16 -2.31 8.00
N ASN A 114 -9.05 -1.79 7.48
CA ASN A 114 -7.73 -1.73 8.11
C ASN A 114 -7.45 -0.40 8.81
N PHE A 115 -8.45 0.48 8.92
CA PHE A 115 -8.35 1.79 9.55
C PHE A 115 -9.32 1.92 10.72
N VAL A 116 -8.99 2.77 11.69
CA VAL A 116 -9.96 3.19 12.70
C VAL A 116 -11.04 4.03 12.04
N GLN A 117 -12.31 3.60 12.09
CA GLN A 117 -13.40 4.22 11.32
C GLN A 117 -13.85 5.59 11.88
N ASN A 118 -13.73 5.79 13.19
CA ASN A 118 -14.25 7.00 13.89
C ASN A 118 -13.15 8.01 14.24
N GLU A 119 -12.06 8.01 13.47
CA GLU A 119 -10.94 8.92 13.66
C GLU A 119 -10.90 9.97 12.55
N ILE A 120 -10.54 11.19 12.93
CA ILE A 120 -10.41 12.31 12.00
C ILE A 120 -9.34 12.04 10.94
N ILE A 121 -8.22 11.41 11.35
CA ILE A 121 -7.09 11.10 10.46
C ILE A 121 -7.53 10.20 9.30
N THR A 122 -8.39 9.23 9.57
CA THR A 122 -8.83 8.22 8.61
C THR A 122 -10.22 8.49 8.04
N SER A 123 -10.84 9.60 8.44
CA SER A 123 -12.17 9.97 7.93
C SER A 123 -12.13 10.16 6.41
N ASN A 124 -13.10 9.57 5.72
CA ASN A 124 -13.24 9.62 4.25
C ASN A 124 -12.09 8.99 3.45
N LEU A 125 -11.20 8.21 4.09
CA LEU A 125 -10.19 7.44 3.38
C LEU A 125 -10.77 6.08 2.94
N SER A 126 -10.43 5.66 1.72
CA SER A 126 -10.85 4.38 1.15
C SER A 126 -9.68 3.42 1.01
N ILE A 127 -8.53 3.92 0.56
CA ILE A 127 -7.33 3.12 0.25
C ILE A 127 -6.09 3.87 0.70
N LEU A 128 -5.15 3.14 1.32
CA LEU A 128 -3.79 3.62 1.60
C LEU A 128 -2.80 2.64 1.02
N SER A 129 -1.77 3.15 0.34
CA SER A 129 -0.73 2.36 -0.31
C SER A 129 0.57 2.44 0.49
N PHE A 130 1.19 1.29 0.71
CA PHE A 130 2.44 1.13 1.47
C PHE A 130 3.49 0.42 0.63
N ARG A 131 4.76 0.79 0.84
CA ARG A 131 5.92 0.13 0.22
C ARG A 131 7.00 -0.11 1.24
N THR A 132 7.44 -1.37 1.36
CA THR A 132 8.49 -1.77 2.30
C THR A 132 8.31 -1.27 3.73
N ALA A 133 7.04 -1.08 4.13
CA ALA A 133 6.68 -0.53 5.44
C ALA A 133 7.17 -1.39 6.59
N GLY A 134 7.70 -0.77 7.64
CA GLY A 134 7.95 -1.45 8.92
C GLY A 134 6.68 -1.70 9.72
N HIS A 135 6.82 -2.17 10.96
CA HIS A 135 5.70 -2.26 11.88
C HIS A 135 6.02 -1.62 13.23
N LEU A 136 5.03 -0.91 13.75
CA LEU A 136 5.12 -0.19 15.02
C LEU A 136 4.60 -1.06 16.15
N GLN A 137 5.33 -1.08 17.25
CA GLN A 137 4.92 -1.76 18.47
C GLN A 137 4.97 -0.81 19.66
N LYS A 138 3.99 -0.94 20.55
CA LYS A 138 4.06 -0.25 21.84
C LYS A 138 5.17 -0.85 22.67
N ARG A 139 6.11 -0.01 23.10
CA ARG A 139 7.18 -0.44 23.98
C ARG A 139 6.65 -0.90 25.32
N VAL A 140 7.12 -2.05 25.79
CA VAL A 140 6.72 -2.62 27.08
C VAL A 140 7.15 -1.69 28.23
N GLY A 141 6.27 -1.49 29.20
CA GLY A 141 6.51 -0.66 30.38
C GLY A 141 6.25 0.84 30.19
N THR A 142 5.85 1.31 29.00
CA THR A 142 5.49 2.71 28.79
C THR A 142 4.05 3.00 29.22
N LYS A 143 3.82 4.20 29.78
CA LYS A 143 2.50 4.69 30.20
C LYS A 143 1.81 5.56 29.15
N VAL A 144 2.35 5.62 27.92
CA VAL A 144 1.78 6.42 26.85
C VAL A 144 0.43 5.86 26.41
N ASP A 145 -0.47 6.74 26.03
CA ASP A 145 -1.70 6.39 25.31
C ASP A 145 -1.30 6.07 23.86
N TRP A 146 -1.37 4.78 23.53
CA TRP A 146 -1.01 4.20 22.25
C TRP A 146 -2.27 3.82 21.50
N GLN A 147 -2.49 4.44 20.36
CA GLN A 147 -3.62 4.12 19.50
C GLN A 147 -3.15 3.72 18.10
N PRO A 148 -3.28 2.45 17.69
CA PRO A 148 -3.17 2.05 16.31
C PRO A 148 -4.21 2.78 15.47
N ILE A 149 -3.80 3.35 14.34
CA ILE A 149 -4.69 4.07 13.40
C ILE A 149 -4.90 3.25 12.13
N VAL A 150 -3.82 2.65 11.59
CA VAL A 150 -3.81 1.78 10.41
C VAL A 150 -3.04 0.52 10.72
N TRP A 151 -3.54 -0.61 10.26
CA TRP A 151 -2.92 -1.93 10.45
C TRP A 151 -3.04 -2.81 9.21
N SER A 152 -2.14 -3.79 9.06
CA SER A 152 -2.15 -4.79 8.00
C SER A 152 -3.36 -5.72 8.06
N THR A 153 -3.57 -6.53 7.04
CA THR A 153 -4.55 -7.63 7.10
C THR A 153 -4.03 -8.78 7.97
N SER A 154 -4.88 -9.75 8.27
CA SER A 154 -4.48 -10.99 8.97
C SER A 154 -3.65 -11.93 8.08
N LYS A 155 -3.52 -11.66 6.77
CA LYS A 155 -2.66 -12.40 5.85
C LYS A 155 -1.32 -11.71 5.63
N ALA A 156 -0.90 -10.94 6.60
CA ALA A 156 0.41 -10.31 6.62
C ALA A 156 1.45 -11.19 7.34
N GLY A 157 2.70 -10.90 7.04
CA GLY A 157 3.86 -11.56 7.67
C GLY A 157 5.08 -10.66 7.61
N ILE A 158 6.14 -11.08 8.30
CA ILE A 158 7.40 -10.35 8.39
C ILE A 158 8.33 -10.81 7.25
N ILE A 159 8.96 -9.83 6.59
CA ILE A 159 10.01 -10.00 5.58
C ILE A 159 11.29 -9.38 6.14
N ASP A 160 12.42 -10.07 6.02
CA ASP A 160 13.73 -9.49 6.35
C ASP A 160 14.10 -8.45 5.29
N VAL A 161 14.59 -7.28 5.73
CA VAL A 161 15.03 -6.19 4.86
C VAL A 161 16.07 -6.65 3.83
N ALA A 162 16.95 -7.59 4.20
CA ALA A 162 17.94 -8.15 3.28
C ALA A 162 17.34 -8.80 2.01
N GLN A 163 16.06 -9.21 2.04
CA GLN A 163 15.38 -9.78 0.87
C GLN A 163 14.91 -8.71 -0.14
N VAL A 164 14.87 -7.46 0.27
CA VAL A 164 14.43 -6.33 -0.56
C VAL A 164 15.55 -5.34 -0.90
N GLU A 165 16.68 -5.40 -0.18
CA GLU A 165 17.81 -4.48 -0.37
C GLU A 165 18.48 -4.57 -1.74
N TYR A 166 18.64 -5.80 -2.26
CA TYR A 166 19.37 -6.05 -3.50
C TYR A 166 18.55 -6.88 -4.47
N ALA A 167 18.10 -6.26 -5.56
CA ALA A 167 17.40 -6.93 -6.66
C ALA A 167 16.34 -7.95 -6.18
N PRO A 168 15.29 -7.50 -5.47
CA PRO A 168 14.31 -8.38 -4.87
C PRO A 168 13.67 -9.30 -5.91
N ASP A 169 13.51 -10.58 -5.56
CA ASP A 169 12.70 -11.52 -6.35
C ASP A 169 11.27 -11.61 -5.75
N PRO A 170 10.28 -10.92 -6.34
CA PRO A 170 8.91 -10.96 -5.87
C PRO A 170 8.33 -12.37 -5.77
N THR A 171 8.76 -13.31 -6.64
CA THR A 171 8.25 -14.69 -6.62
C THR A 171 8.80 -15.47 -5.45
N GLU A 172 10.03 -15.22 -5.06
CA GLU A 172 10.65 -15.84 -3.88
C GLU A 172 10.03 -15.28 -2.60
N ILE A 173 9.89 -13.96 -2.50
CA ILE A 173 9.25 -13.30 -1.36
C ILE A 173 7.80 -13.80 -1.19
N LEU A 174 7.03 -13.87 -2.30
CA LEU A 174 5.65 -14.37 -2.28
C LEU A 174 5.56 -15.83 -1.80
N SER A 175 6.51 -16.69 -2.23
CA SER A 175 6.50 -18.10 -1.87
C SER A 175 6.93 -18.37 -0.42
N ASN A 176 7.81 -17.52 0.10
CA ASN A 176 8.43 -17.71 1.42
C ASN A 176 7.69 -16.94 2.53
N LEU A 177 6.80 -16.02 2.20
CA LEU A 177 6.07 -15.22 3.19
C LEU A 177 5.17 -16.10 4.06
N LYS A 178 5.49 -16.15 5.34
CA LYS A 178 4.69 -16.84 6.35
C LYS A 178 3.76 -15.87 7.03
N THR A 179 2.47 -16.07 6.84
CA THR A 179 1.45 -15.27 7.52
C THR A 179 1.30 -15.74 8.97
N THR A 180 1.25 -14.79 9.92
CA THR A 180 1.12 -15.11 11.36
C THR A 180 -0.32 -15.14 11.84
N GLY A 181 -1.25 -14.55 11.06
CA GLY A 181 -2.63 -14.29 11.50
C GLY A 181 -2.79 -12.97 12.27
N ASP A 182 -1.68 -12.35 12.66
CA ASP A 182 -1.66 -11.10 13.41
C ASP A 182 -1.82 -9.89 12.47
N LYS A 183 -2.29 -8.79 13.06
CA LYS A 183 -2.34 -7.49 12.40
C LYS A 183 -1.18 -6.62 12.88
N PHE A 184 -0.39 -6.10 11.96
CA PHE A 184 0.77 -5.27 12.24
C PHE A 184 0.39 -3.78 12.13
N THR A 185 0.68 -2.99 13.16
CA THR A 185 0.40 -1.55 13.16
C THR A 185 1.38 -0.82 12.23
N LEU A 186 0.86 -0.03 11.31
CA LEU A 186 1.64 0.77 10.33
C LEU A 186 1.57 2.27 10.63
N VAL A 187 0.45 2.73 11.16
CA VAL A 187 0.28 4.11 11.62
C VAL A 187 -0.23 4.09 13.04
N ALA A 188 0.41 4.86 13.90
CA ALA A 188 0.00 4.98 15.30
C ALA A 188 -0.02 6.44 15.74
N ARG A 189 -0.91 6.73 16.70
CA ARG A 189 -0.94 7.98 17.45
C ARG A 189 -0.49 7.72 18.88
N ILE A 190 0.41 8.55 19.36
CA ILE A 190 0.94 8.52 20.73
C ILE A 190 0.55 9.81 21.42
N ARG A 191 0.00 9.70 22.62
CA ARG A 191 -0.31 10.82 23.51
C ARG A 191 0.17 10.53 24.93
N GLY A 192 0.35 11.58 25.71
CA GLY A 192 0.67 11.48 27.13
C GLY A 192 1.96 12.18 27.52
N ALA A 193 2.33 12.00 28.77
CA ALA A 193 3.60 12.50 29.29
C ALA A 193 4.74 11.62 28.81
N LEU A 194 5.81 12.24 28.29
CA LEU A 194 7.01 11.58 27.82
C LEU A 194 8.21 12.02 28.64
N ASP A 195 9.15 11.10 28.80
CA ASP A 195 10.49 11.40 29.30
C ASP A 195 11.44 11.70 28.14
N THR A 196 12.41 12.59 28.37
CA THR A 196 13.42 12.94 27.36
C THR A 196 14.27 11.74 26.95
N ALA A 197 14.68 11.69 25.68
CA ALA A 197 15.70 10.76 25.19
C ALA A 197 17.12 11.06 25.75
N PHE A 198 17.28 12.21 26.41
CA PHE A 198 18.57 12.70 26.94
C PHE A 198 18.52 12.89 28.48
N PRO A 199 18.40 11.80 29.27
CA PRO A 199 18.25 11.90 30.73
C PRO A 199 19.47 12.55 31.41
N ASN A 200 20.64 12.49 30.77
CA ASN A 200 21.88 13.08 31.26
C ASN A 200 22.09 14.54 30.82
N GLY A 201 21.09 15.15 30.17
CA GLY A 201 21.15 16.51 29.64
C GLY A 201 21.64 16.60 28.19
N PRO A 202 21.92 17.81 27.69
CA PRO A 202 22.30 18.03 26.30
C PRO A 202 23.60 17.31 25.89
N PRO A 203 23.75 16.97 24.60
CA PRO A 203 25.00 16.41 24.06
C PRO A 203 26.20 17.30 24.39
N LYS A 204 27.39 16.68 24.57
CA LYS A 204 28.63 17.40 24.94
C LYS A 204 28.95 18.53 23.97
N SER A 205 28.65 18.40 22.68
CA SER A 205 28.80 19.42 21.65
C SER A 205 27.99 20.70 21.86
N LEU A 206 26.91 20.61 22.67
CA LEU A 206 26.01 21.73 22.96
C LEU A 206 26.12 22.26 24.39
N ILE A 207 27.17 21.89 25.14
CA ILE A 207 27.33 22.29 26.55
C ILE A 207 27.55 23.80 26.65
N ASN A 208 26.42 24.48 26.89
CA ASN A 208 26.34 25.90 27.23
C ASN A 208 25.44 26.01 28.45
N ASN A 209 25.80 26.88 29.41
CA ASN A 209 25.00 27.07 30.65
C ASN A 209 23.56 27.46 30.36
N ARG A 210 23.29 28.19 29.27
CA ARG A 210 21.93 28.58 28.85
C ARG A 210 21.12 27.35 28.40
N ILE A 211 21.71 26.47 27.59
CA ILE A 211 21.08 25.25 27.07
C ILE A 211 20.80 24.26 28.21
N ARG A 212 21.75 24.10 29.14
CA ARG A 212 21.54 23.27 30.33
C ARG A 212 20.36 23.72 31.19
N LYS A 213 20.21 25.06 31.43
CA LYS A 213 19.08 25.61 32.19
C LYS A 213 17.73 25.46 31.44
N GLN A 214 17.73 25.35 30.13
CA GLN A 214 16.53 25.18 29.30
C GLN A 214 16.18 23.72 29.02
N HIS A 215 17.01 22.77 29.42
CA HIS A 215 16.76 21.34 29.25
C HIS A 215 15.55 20.91 30.06
N ARG A 216 14.64 20.17 29.39
CA ARG A 216 13.45 19.59 29.99
C ARG A 216 13.58 18.07 30.02
N ALA A 217 13.40 17.50 31.19
CA ALA A 217 13.46 16.05 31.39
C ALA A 217 12.14 15.34 31.09
N LYS A 218 11.03 16.08 31.10
CA LYS A 218 9.67 15.59 30.86
C LYS A 218 8.88 16.62 30.06
N THR A 219 7.82 16.16 29.38
CA THR A 219 6.89 17.04 28.70
C THR A 219 6.11 17.89 29.69
N ASP A 220 5.93 19.17 29.37
CA ASP A 220 5.12 20.09 30.17
C ASP A 220 3.60 19.82 30.00
N THR A 221 3.22 19.39 28.81
CA THR A 221 1.85 19.04 28.42
C THR A 221 1.81 17.67 27.79
N SER A 222 0.62 17.17 27.52
CA SER A 222 0.49 15.89 26.78
C SER A 222 1.13 16.00 25.40
N ALA A 223 2.12 15.16 25.12
CA ALA A 223 2.68 15.03 23.78
C ALA A 223 1.63 14.55 22.79
N ALA A 224 1.77 14.95 21.52
CA ALA A 224 0.95 14.47 20.43
C ALA A 224 1.86 14.13 19.23
N ILE A 225 2.02 12.84 18.99
CA ILE A 225 2.88 12.30 17.94
C ILE A 225 2.03 11.37 17.07
N ILE A 226 2.13 11.54 15.75
CA ILE A 226 1.62 10.60 14.78
C ILE A 226 2.83 10.05 14.03
N ILE A 227 2.91 8.73 13.91
CA ILE A 227 4.02 8.07 13.25
C ILE A 227 3.50 7.09 12.19
N VAL A 228 4.13 7.11 11.03
CA VAL A 228 3.92 6.22 9.89
C VAL A 228 5.22 5.44 9.69
N SER A 229 5.13 4.12 9.61
CA SER A 229 6.30 3.24 9.47
C SER A 229 6.72 3.00 8.02
N ASP A 230 6.51 3.99 7.16
CA ASP A 230 6.81 3.97 5.73
C ASP A 230 7.07 5.41 5.29
N ALA A 231 8.29 5.72 4.86
CA ALA A 231 8.63 7.04 4.35
C ALA A 231 8.32 7.17 2.86
N ASP A 232 8.36 6.06 2.12
CA ASP A 232 7.98 5.97 0.72
C ASP A 232 6.48 6.23 0.50
N PHE A 233 5.69 6.18 1.59
CA PHE A 233 4.29 6.59 1.66
C PHE A 233 4.03 8.00 1.09
N LEU A 234 5.01 8.91 1.22
CA LEU A 234 4.93 10.28 0.73
C LEU A 234 5.23 10.43 -0.76
N SER A 235 5.82 9.42 -1.38
CA SER A 235 6.24 9.50 -2.77
C SER A 235 5.07 9.49 -3.73
N ASP A 236 5.11 10.35 -4.73
CA ASP A 236 4.14 10.37 -5.84
C ASP A 236 4.00 8.96 -6.44
N THR A 237 5.10 8.23 -6.62
CA THR A 237 5.09 6.89 -7.24
C THR A 237 4.31 5.84 -6.42
N THR A 238 4.09 6.08 -5.13
CA THR A 238 3.36 5.17 -4.25
C THR A 238 1.85 5.32 -4.37
N TRP A 239 1.33 6.50 -4.72
CA TRP A 239 -0.10 6.79 -4.65
C TRP A 239 -0.65 7.63 -5.81
N ILE A 240 0.20 8.06 -6.78
CA ILE A 240 -0.19 8.84 -7.95
C ILE A 240 0.20 8.11 -9.22
N GLU A 241 -0.74 7.92 -10.14
CA GLU A 241 -0.49 7.46 -11.50
C GLU A 241 -0.30 8.68 -12.41
N THR A 242 0.84 8.75 -13.10
CA THR A 242 1.10 9.79 -14.10
C THR A 242 0.77 9.27 -15.49
N LYS A 243 -0.18 9.92 -16.17
CA LYS A 243 -0.57 9.61 -17.56
C LYS A 243 -0.18 10.77 -18.47
N ASN A 244 0.45 10.45 -19.59
CA ASN A 244 0.75 11.43 -20.62
C ASN A 244 -0.38 11.44 -21.66
N LEU A 245 -1.14 12.52 -21.71
CA LEU A 245 -2.25 12.72 -22.65
C LEU A 245 -1.93 13.92 -23.56
N GLY A 246 -1.52 13.64 -24.79
CA GLY A 246 -1.26 14.69 -25.78
C GLY A 246 -0.13 15.65 -25.40
N GLY A 247 0.89 15.18 -24.68
CA GLY A 247 2.03 16.00 -24.23
C GLY A 247 1.83 16.70 -22.89
N GLN A 248 0.66 16.52 -22.24
CA GLN A 248 0.41 16.99 -20.88
C GLN A 248 0.46 15.82 -19.88
N GLU A 249 1.19 16.00 -18.79
CA GLU A 249 1.21 15.04 -17.70
C GLU A 249 -0.01 15.23 -16.81
N LEU A 250 -0.86 14.21 -16.74
CA LEU A 250 -2.00 14.15 -15.83
C LEU A 250 -1.65 13.27 -14.63
N LYS A 251 -1.58 13.85 -13.45
CA LYS A 251 -1.38 13.14 -12.18
C LYS A 251 -2.72 12.75 -11.59
N ILE A 252 -2.96 11.45 -11.45
CA ILE A 252 -4.22 10.89 -10.95
C ILE A 252 -3.92 10.12 -9.66
N PRO A 253 -4.35 10.62 -8.47
CA PRO A 253 -4.25 9.84 -7.25
C PRO A 253 -5.09 8.57 -7.33
N PHE A 254 -4.51 7.42 -7.02
CA PHE A 254 -5.22 6.15 -6.91
C PHE A 254 -5.39 5.69 -5.45
N SER A 255 -4.73 6.37 -4.51
CA SER A 255 -4.78 6.13 -3.08
C SER A 255 -4.88 7.45 -2.31
N ASN A 256 -5.33 7.39 -1.06
CA ASN A 256 -5.56 8.56 -0.20
C ASN A 256 -4.37 8.90 0.70
N ASN A 257 -3.14 8.57 0.31
CA ASN A 257 -1.95 8.84 1.14
C ASN A 257 -1.82 10.33 1.47
N GLY A 258 -1.98 11.21 0.48
CA GLY A 258 -1.93 12.66 0.69
C GLY A 258 -3.04 13.16 1.62
N ASP A 259 -4.24 12.59 1.54
CA ASP A 259 -5.36 12.96 2.42
C ASP A 259 -5.07 12.57 3.89
N LEU A 260 -4.45 11.41 4.13
CA LEU A 260 -4.03 11.00 5.48
C LEU A 260 -3.04 12.00 6.07
N VAL A 261 -2.04 12.44 5.27
CA VAL A 261 -1.04 13.42 5.72
C VAL A 261 -1.71 14.74 6.10
N LEU A 262 -2.59 15.24 5.25
CA LEU A 262 -3.31 16.50 5.53
C LEU A 262 -4.21 16.38 6.76
N ASN A 263 -4.96 15.28 6.90
CA ASN A 263 -5.80 15.03 8.06
C ASN A 263 -4.97 14.93 9.36
N ALA A 264 -3.79 14.28 9.29
CA ALA A 264 -2.88 14.17 10.42
C ALA A 264 -2.33 15.54 10.86
N LEU A 265 -1.92 16.38 9.90
CA LEU A 265 -1.47 17.74 10.16
C LEU A 265 -2.60 18.60 10.76
N ASP A 266 -3.80 18.54 10.19
CA ASP A 266 -4.96 19.28 10.71
C ASP A 266 -5.29 18.85 12.16
N GLN A 267 -5.21 17.56 12.46
CA GLN A 267 -5.42 17.07 13.82
C GLN A 267 -4.31 17.54 14.78
N LEU A 268 -3.06 17.56 14.33
CA LEU A 268 -1.94 18.02 15.14
C LEU A 268 -1.98 19.53 15.36
N THR A 269 -2.42 20.34 14.41
CA THR A 269 -2.57 21.80 14.56
C THR A 269 -3.78 22.21 15.40
N GLY A 270 -4.70 21.27 15.66
CA GLY A 270 -5.93 21.55 16.43
C GLY A 270 -7.00 22.29 15.61
N SER A 271 -6.83 22.38 14.31
CA SER A 271 -7.74 23.07 13.38
C SER A 271 -8.97 22.22 13.01
N SER A 272 -9.66 21.66 14.02
CA SER A 272 -10.86 20.83 13.79
C SER A 272 -12.01 21.58 13.10
N ALA A 273 -12.01 22.91 13.12
CA ALA A 273 -13.06 23.74 12.51
C ALA A 273 -13.07 23.71 10.97
N MET A 274 -11.94 23.41 10.31
CA MET A 274 -11.87 23.37 8.84
C MET A 274 -12.18 21.99 8.23
N MET A 275 -12.25 20.94 9.01
CA MET A 275 -12.47 19.58 8.49
C MET A 275 -13.87 19.38 7.89
N GLY A 276 -14.88 20.06 8.40
CA GLY A 276 -16.23 20.02 7.83
C GLY A 276 -16.38 20.65 6.45
N LEU A 277 -15.42 21.49 6.04
CA LEU A 277 -15.42 22.18 4.76
C LEU A 277 -14.68 21.44 3.64
N ARG A 278 -13.70 20.56 3.98
CA ARG A 278 -12.96 19.74 3.01
C ARG A 278 -13.69 18.48 2.56
N GLY A 279 -14.87 18.22 3.07
CA GLY A 279 -15.64 17.00 2.86
C GLY A 279 -16.23 16.82 1.46
N ARG A 280 -15.45 16.98 0.39
CA ARG A 280 -15.71 16.44 -0.95
C ARG A 280 -14.45 16.51 -1.79
N GLY A 281 -13.38 15.91 -1.35
CA GLY A 281 -12.33 15.46 -2.25
C GLY A 281 -12.96 14.52 -3.28
N VAL A 282 -12.54 14.59 -4.53
CA VAL A 282 -12.99 13.69 -5.59
C VAL A 282 -12.58 12.26 -5.19
N SER A 283 -13.42 11.64 -4.38
CA SER A 283 -13.37 10.21 -4.12
C SER A 283 -13.71 9.55 -5.45
N LYS A 284 -12.72 9.10 -6.20
CA LYS A 284 -12.93 8.02 -7.15
C LYS A 284 -13.44 6.84 -6.33
N ARG A 285 -14.74 6.72 -6.20
CA ARG A 285 -15.35 5.48 -5.72
C ARG A 285 -14.89 4.40 -6.69
N ARG A 286 -13.84 3.66 -6.34
CA ARG A 286 -13.63 2.36 -6.94
C ARG A 286 -14.94 1.62 -6.76
N PHE A 287 -15.44 1.07 -7.82
CA PHE A 287 -16.66 0.26 -7.73
C PHE A 287 -16.28 -1.03 -6.99
N GLU A 288 -16.33 -1.00 -5.65
CA GLU A 288 -15.98 -2.14 -4.78
C GLU A 288 -16.63 -3.44 -5.23
N ILE A 289 -17.83 -3.35 -5.79
CA ILE A 289 -18.56 -4.50 -6.35
C ILE A 289 -17.80 -5.07 -7.55
N ILE A 290 -17.28 -4.23 -8.44
CA ILE A 290 -16.53 -4.65 -9.63
C ILE A 290 -15.18 -5.23 -9.23
N ASP A 291 -14.46 -4.56 -8.33
CA ASP A 291 -13.17 -5.03 -7.84
C ASP A 291 -13.32 -6.38 -7.09
N ASN A 292 -14.41 -6.58 -6.34
CA ASN A 292 -14.70 -7.85 -5.68
C ASN A 292 -15.09 -8.94 -6.69
N MET A 293 -15.88 -8.62 -7.70
CA MET A 293 -16.24 -9.56 -8.78
C MET A 293 -15.00 -9.92 -9.63
N GLU A 294 -14.13 -8.94 -9.93
CA GLU A 294 -12.83 -9.19 -10.58
C GLU A 294 -11.97 -10.12 -9.73
N ARG A 295 -11.86 -9.88 -8.42
CA ARG A 295 -11.10 -10.73 -7.51
C ARG A 295 -11.67 -12.15 -7.41
N GLU A 296 -12.97 -12.31 -7.34
CA GLU A 296 -13.60 -13.64 -7.30
C GLU A 296 -13.43 -14.40 -8.62
N ALA A 297 -13.64 -13.73 -9.76
CA ALA A 297 -13.37 -14.28 -11.07
C ALA A 297 -11.89 -14.67 -11.20
N GLU A 298 -10.97 -13.76 -10.88
CA GLU A 298 -9.53 -14.01 -10.91
C GLU A 298 -9.11 -15.18 -10.01
N LYS A 299 -9.67 -15.29 -8.80
CA LYS A 299 -9.40 -16.40 -7.87
C LYS A 299 -9.87 -17.75 -8.42
N LYS A 300 -11.03 -17.78 -9.08
CA LYS A 300 -11.58 -18.97 -9.73
C LYS A 300 -10.74 -19.42 -10.92
N TYR A 301 -10.30 -18.47 -11.75
CA TYR A 301 -9.51 -18.78 -12.95
C TYR A 301 -8.05 -19.08 -12.61
N ARG A 302 -7.44 -18.41 -11.63
CA ARG A 302 -6.06 -18.71 -11.18
C ARG A 302 -5.89 -20.13 -10.63
N SER A 303 -6.89 -20.64 -9.94
CA SER A 303 -6.80 -22.03 -9.46
C SER A 303 -6.76 -23.03 -10.61
N LYS A 304 -7.58 -22.83 -11.66
CA LYS A 304 -7.57 -23.64 -12.88
C LYS A 304 -6.26 -23.48 -13.66
N GLU A 305 -5.82 -22.23 -13.85
CA GLU A 305 -4.56 -21.92 -14.51
C GLU A 305 -3.37 -22.61 -13.84
N LYS A 306 -3.28 -22.56 -12.50
CA LYS A 306 -2.22 -23.20 -11.73
C LYS A 306 -2.21 -24.73 -11.92
N ILE A 307 -3.39 -25.35 -11.96
CA ILE A 307 -3.53 -26.79 -12.21
C ILE A 307 -3.06 -27.14 -13.63
N LEU A 308 -3.48 -26.38 -14.63
CA LEU A 308 -3.09 -26.61 -16.02
C LEU A 308 -1.58 -26.42 -16.23
N ILE A 309 -1.00 -25.36 -15.67
CA ILE A 309 0.45 -25.13 -15.74
C ILE A 309 1.23 -26.25 -15.05
N SER A 310 0.75 -26.75 -13.89
CA SER A 310 1.43 -27.84 -13.20
C SER A 310 1.40 -29.14 -14.02
N ARG A 311 0.31 -29.44 -14.70
CA ARG A 311 0.20 -30.61 -15.61
C ARG A 311 1.09 -30.48 -16.85
N ILE A 312 1.15 -29.28 -17.45
CA ILE A 312 2.07 -29.02 -18.57
C ILE A 312 3.52 -29.24 -18.14
N LYS A 313 3.92 -28.72 -16.98
CA LYS A 313 5.27 -28.96 -16.43
C LYS A 313 5.55 -30.42 -16.14
N ALA A 314 4.58 -31.17 -15.65
CA ALA A 314 4.73 -32.61 -15.40
C ALA A 314 5.02 -33.36 -16.71
N ASN A 315 4.27 -33.08 -17.78
CA ASN A 315 4.47 -33.70 -19.08
C ASN A 315 5.80 -33.28 -19.73
N GLU A 316 6.20 -32.00 -19.60
CA GLU A 316 7.53 -31.55 -20.05
C GLU A 316 8.67 -32.28 -19.33
N ASN A 317 8.55 -32.49 -18.03
CA ASN A 317 9.53 -33.22 -17.24
C ASN A 317 9.56 -34.73 -17.62
N LEU A 318 8.41 -35.31 -17.90
CA LEU A 318 8.30 -36.69 -18.37
C LEU A 318 9.03 -36.88 -19.70
N ILE A 319 8.79 -36.00 -20.68
CA ILE A 319 9.48 -36.00 -21.97
C ILE A 319 11.00 -35.87 -21.78
N LYS A 320 11.43 -34.87 -20.97
CA LYS A 320 12.86 -34.64 -20.68
C LYS A 320 13.53 -35.86 -20.02
N ASN A 321 12.83 -36.51 -19.10
CA ASN A 321 13.36 -37.67 -18.40
C ASN A 321 13.52 -38.89 -19.34
N ILE A 322 12.53 -39.14 -20.19
CA ILE A 322 12.62 -40.20 -21.20
C ILE A 322 13.80 -39.93 -22.14
N GLN A 323 13.90 -38.71 -22.69
CA GLN A 323 15.00 -38.32 -23.57
C GLN A 323 16.38 -38.46 -22.90
N LYS A 324 16.50 -38.00 -21.64
CA LYS A 324 17.76 -38.07 -20.89
C LYS A 324 18.19 -39.50 -20.55
N THR A 325 17.23 -40.40 -20.34
CA THR A 325 17.48 -41.79 -20.02
C THR A 325 17.95 -42.55 -21.26
N GLU A 326 17.38 -42.25 -22.41
CA GLU A 326 17.77 -42.91 -23.69
C GLU A 326 19.10 -42.40 -24.23
N LEU A 327 19.35 -41.08 -24.14
CA LEU A 327 20.66 -40.49 -24.46
C LEU A 327 21.81 -41.11 -23.63
N LYS A 328 21.57 -41.45 -22.36
CA LYS A 328 22.55 -42.12 -21.51
C LYS A 328 22.79 -43.59 -21.87
N LYS A 329 21.81 -44.25 -22.50
CA LYS A 329 21.91 -45.71 -22.86
C LYS A 329 22.46 -45.92 -24.27
N GLY A 330 22.66 -44.86 -25.07
CA GLY A 330 23.18 -44.96 -26.46
C GLY A 330 22.30 -45.77 -27.41
N VAL A 331 21.02 -45.95 -27.08
CA VAL A 331 20.08 -46.79 -27.84
C VAL A 331 19.07 -45.91 -28.58
N THR A 332 18.68 -46.31 -29.78
CA THR A 332 17.60 -45.70 -30.55
C THR A 332 16.28 -45.79 -29.77
N PHE A 333 15.45 -44.73 -29.82
CA PHE A 333 14.16 -44.68 -29.12
C PHE A 333 13.32 -45.95 -29.32
N THR A 334 12.95 -46.59 -28.20
CA THR A 334 12.06 -47.75 -28.22
C THR A 334 10.68 -47.28 -28.72
N LYS A 335 9.99 -48.10 -29.53
CA LYS A 335 8.64 -47.80 -30.05
C LYS A 335 7.66 -47.35 -28.93
N GLU A 336 7.79 -47.95 -27.76
CA GLU A 336 6.98 -47.64 -26.59
C GLU A 336 7.29 -46.24 -26.01
N ASN A 337 8.57 -45.88 -25.90
CA ASN A 337 8.98 -44.54 -25.44
C ASN A 337 8.63 -43.46 -26.43
N GLN A 338 8.70 -43.76 -27.74
CA GLN A 338 8.22 -42.84 -28.78
C GLN A 338 6.72 -42.57 -28.63
N LYS A 339 5.90 -43.60 -28.42
CA LYS A 339 4.46 -43.50 -28.20
C LYS A 339 4.13 -42.69 -26.94
N ASN A 340 4.89 -42.87 -25.85
CA ASN A 340 4.71 -42.12 -24.61
C ASN A 340 5.05 -40.62 -24.80
N ILE A 341 6.08 -40.33 -25.57
CA ILE A 341 6.42 -38.92 -25.90
C ILE A 341 5.33 -38.29 -26.75
N ASP A 342 4.83 -39.01 -27.76
CA ASP A 342 3.78 -38.50 -28.65
C ASP A 342 2.47 -38.25 -27.87
N ASN A 343 2.06 -39.18 -27.02
CA ASN A 343 0.91 -39.02 -26.12
C ASN A 343 1.08 -37.80 -25.18
N ALA A 344 2.26 -37.63 -24.57
CA ALA A 344 2.54 -36.52 -23.69
C ALA A 344 2.55 -35.16 -24.44
N ARG A 345 2.97 -35.15 -25.72
CA ARG A 345 2.88 -33.95 -26.58
C ARG A 345 1.44 -33.60 -26.94
N ASP A 346 0.62 -34.58 -27.30
CA ASP A 346 -0.77 -34.37 -27.63
C ASP A 346 -1.55 -33.85 -26.40
N GLU A 347 -1.30 -34.44 -25.21
CA GLU A 347 -1.88 -33.94 -23.97
C GLU A 347 -1.43 -32.49 -23.67
N MET A 348 -0.14 -32.17 -23.87
CA MET A 348 0.35 -30.80 -23.70
C MET A 348 -0.32 -29.82 -24.67
N LEU A 349 -0.60 -30.21 -25.91
CA LEU A 349 -1.33 -29.36 -26.85
C LEU A 349 -2.75 -29.07 -26.36
N GLN A 350 -3.46 -30.09 -25.89
CA GLN A 350 -4.80 -29.94 -25.32
C GLN A 350 -4.78 -29.03 -24.08
N LEU A 351 -3.87 -29.27 -23.15
CA LEU A 351 -3.73 -28.45 -21.93
C LEU A 351 -3.38 -26.98 -22.24
N ARG A 352 -2.57 -26.73 -23.29
CA ARG A 352 -2.27 -25.35 -23.75
C ARG A 352 -3.49 -24.68 -24.40
N MET A 353 -4.32 -25.43 -25.11
CA MET A 353 -5.58 -24.90 -25.65
C MET A 353 -6.56 -24.55 -24.52
N GLU A 354 -6.72 -25.45 -23.53
CA GLU A 354 -7.53 -25.16 -22.35
C GLU A 354 -7.02 -23.97 -21.57
N LEU A 355 -5.70 -23.83 -21.40
CA LEU A 355 -5.10 -22.67 -20.74
C LEU A 355 -5.42 -21.37 -21.46
N ARG A 356 -5.32 -21.34 -22.81
CA ARG A 356 -5.71 -20.19 -23.60
C ARG A 356 -7.19 -19.86 -23.46
N GLN A 357 -8.04 -20.89 -23.43
CA GLN A 357 -9.48 -20.69 -23.28
C GLN A 357 -9.83 -20.12 -21.90
N VAL A 358 -9.19 -20.59 -20.84
CA VAL A 358 -9.33 -20.04 -19.49
C VAL A 358 -8.89 -18.58 -19.43
N GLN A 359 -7.75 -18.24 -20.05
CA GLN A 359 -7.24 -16.87 -20.10
C GLN A 359 -8.12 -15.95 -20.96
N PHE A 360 -8.71 -16.46 -22.02
CA PHE A 360 -9.64 -15.73 -22.89
C PHE A 360 -10.96 -15.45 -22.16
N SER A 361 -11.56 -16.48 -21.54
CA SER A 361 -12.83 -16.34 -20.80
C SER A 361 -12.72 -15.34 -19.64
N LEU A 362 -11.57 -15.27 -18.95
CA LEU A 362 -11.35 -14.28 -17.91
C LEU A 362 -11.43 -12.84 -18.46
N ARG A 363 -10.81 -12.60 -19.62
CA ARG A 363 -10.84 -11.27 -20.27
C ARG A 363 -12.22 -10.92 -20.81
N GLU A 364 -12.89 -11.88 -21.44
CA GLU A 364 -14.23 -11.71 -22.02
C GLU A 364 -15.26 -11.33 -20.96
N ASP A 365 -15.28 -12.03 -19.81
CA ASP A 365 -16.21 -11.75 -18.71
C ASP A 365 -15.96 -10.35 -18.11
N ILE A 366 -14.71 -9.95 -17.95
CA ILE A 366 -14.34 -8.63 -17.42
C ILE A 366 -14.70 -7.51 -18.41
N ASP A 367 -14.41 -7.71 -19.69
CA ASP A 367 -14.68 -6.73 -20.74
C ASP A 367 -16.19 -6.59 -20.99
N ALA A 368 -16.95 -7.68 -20.97
CA ALA A 368 -18.41 -7.67 -21.08
C ALA A 368 -19.05 -6.90 -19.91
N LEU A 369 -18.56 -7.11 -18.68
CA LEU A 369 -19.03 -6.38 -17.50
C LEU A 369 -18.71 -4.88 -17.60
N LYS A 370 -17.50 -4.52 -17.99
CA LYS A 370 -17.08 -3.11 -18.19
C LYS A 370 -17.92 -2.43 -19.26
N TRP A 371 -18.18 -3.12 -20.36
CA TRP A 371 -19.04 -2.63 -21.45
C TRP A 371 -20.47 -2.41 -20.98
N PHE A 372 -21.07 -3.39 -20.30
CA PHE A 372 -22.43 -3.30 -19.77
C PHE A 372 -22.60 -2.10 -18.82
N LEU A 373 -21.66 -1.92 -17.90
CA LEU A 373 -21.69 -0.80 -16.95
C LEU A 373 -21.47 0.56 -17.63
N SER A 374 -20.62 0.60 -18.66
CA SER A 374 -20.43 1.81 -19.45
C SER A 374 -21.70 2.19 -20.22
N VAL A 375 -22.36 1.23 -20.83
CA VAL A 375 -23.63 1.45 -21.52
C VAL A 375 -24.71 1.89 -20.54
N LEU A 376 -24.83 1.26 -19.40
CA LEU A 376 -25.80 1.62 -18.36
C LEU A 376 -25.57 3.06 -17.84
N ASN A 377 -24.32 3.46 -17.65
CA ASN A 377 -23.95 4.79 -17.14
C ASN A 377 -24.15 5.89 -18.21
N ILE A 378 -23.73 5.60 -19.44
CA ILE A 378 -23.78 6.59 -20.54
C ILE A 378 -25.19 6.76 -21.09
N TRP A 379 -25.96 5.67 -21.23
CA TRP A 379 -27.28 5.70 -21.86
C TRP A 379 -28.43 5.54 -20.88
N GLY A 380 -28.25 4.77 -19.80
CA GLY A 380 -29.31 4.48 -18.83
C GLY A 380 -29.76 5.70 -18.05
N THR A 381 -28.83 6.47 -17.53
CA THR A 381 -29.14 7.68 -16.73
C THR A 381 -29.80 8.79 -17.55
N PRO A 382 -29.28 9.19 -18.74
CA PRO A 382 -29.95 10.17 -19.59
C PRO A 382 -31.33 9.71 -20.08
N SER A 383 -31.47 8.42 -20.45
CA SER A 383 -32.75 7.85 -20.92
C SER A 383 -33.80 7.87 -19.83
N LEU A 384 -33.42 7.55 -18.58
CA LEU A 384 -34.32 7.62 -17.42
C LEU A 384 -34.79 9.05 -17.16
N ILE A 385 -33.89 10.04 -17.24
CA ILE A 385 -34.25 11.44 -17.07
C ILE A 385 -35.20 11.90 -18.20
N CYS A 386 -34.92 11.55 -19.44
CA CYS A 386 -35.81 11.86 -20.56
C CYS A 386 -37.20 11.25 -20.38
N LEU A 387 -37.27 9.99 -19.91
CA LEU A 387 -38.54 9.30 -19.66
C LEU A 387 -39.34 9.98 -18.56
N ILE A 388 -38.69 10.37 -17.46
CA ILE A 388 -39.33 11.14 -16.37
C ILE A 388 -39.86 12.47 -16.88
N VAL A 389 -39.08 13.21 -17.68
CA VAL A 389 -39.54 14.48 -18.25
C VAL A 389 -40.72 14.29 -19.18
N LEU A 390 -40.70 13.27 -20.03
CA LEU A 390 -41.84 12.93 -20.91
C LEU A 390 -43.10 12.59 -20.13
N VAL A 391 -42.98 11.83 -19.05
CA VAL A 391 -44.10 11.51 -18.17
C VAL A 391 -44.68 12.79 -17.52
N ILE A 392 -43.81 13.66 -16.98
CA ILE A 392 -44.22 14.93 -16.36
C ILE A 392 -44.94 15.83 -17.37
N VAL A 393 -44.38 15.97 -18.57
CA VAL A 393 -44.97 16.79 -19.65
C VAL A 393 -46.31 16.18 -20.11
N GLY A 394 -46.39 14.85 -20.25
CA GLY A 394 -47.63 14.12 -20.60
C GLY A 394 -48.72 14.34 -19.58
N VAL A 395 -48.42 14.18 -18.28
CA VAL A 395 -49.39 14.40 -17.18
C VAL A 395 -49.83 15.87 -17.13
N ARG A 396 -48.93 16.81 -17.35
CA ARG A 396 -49.23 18.25 -17.36
C ARG A 396 -50.14 18.60 -18.54
N SER A 397 -49.86 18.14 -19.74
CA SER A 397 -50.68 18.30 -20.92
C SER A 397 -52.06 17.66 -20.79
N TYR A 398 -52.15 16.50 -20.16
CA TYR A 398 -53.44 15.84 -19.88
C TYR A 398 -54.28 16.67 -18.90
N ARG A 399 -53.69 17.19 -17.85
CA ARG A 399 -54.38 18.05 -16.86
C ARG A 399 -54.85 19.37 -17.51
N ASP A 400 -54.05 19.98 -18.34
CA ASP A 400 -54.40 21.23 -19.00
C ASP A 400 -55.56 21.06 -19.99
N LYS A 401 -55.61 19.92 -20.72
CA LYS A 401 -56.78 19.59 -21.57
C LYS A 401 -58.08 19.34 -20.77
N HIS A 402 -58.00 18.71 -19.63
CA HIS A 402 -59.18 18.49 -18.78
C HIS A 402 -59.66 19.77 -18.07
N PHE A 403 -58.74 20.73 -17.83
CA PHE A 403 -59.13 22.04 -17.21
C PHE A 403 -59.88 22.93 -18.19
N ILE A 404 -59.64 22.81 -19.50
CA ILE A 404 -60.27 23.58 -20.55
C ILE A 404 -61.67 23.03 -20.85
N VAL A 405 -61.86 21.70 -20.80
CA VAL A 405 -63.15 21.05 -21.06
C VAL A 405 -64.18 21.25 -19.93
N ASN A 406 -63.74 21.47 -18.69
CA ASN A 406 -64.63 21.78 -17.55
C ASN A 406 -64.97 23.24 -17.39
N LYS A 407 -64.52 24.15 -18.27
CA LYS A 407 -64.83 25.59 -18.26
C LYS A 407 -65.70 26.06 -19.44
N LEU A 408 -66.11 25.13 -20.32
CA LEU A 408 -67.14 25.33 -21.35
C LEU A 408 -68.41 24.63 -20.94
#